data_7a27f5dff83e2faf5ae4e20e17f8f570
#
_entry.id   7a27f5dff83e2faf5ae4e20e17f8f570
#
_cell.length_a   1.000
_cell.length_b   1.000
_cell.length_c   1.000
_cell.angle_alpha   90.00
_cell.angle_beta   90.00
_cell.angle_gamma   90.00
#
_symmetry.space_group_name_H-M   'P 1'
#
loop_
_entity.id
_entity.type
_entity.pdbx_description
1 polymer ?
#
loop_
_entity_poly.entity_id
_entity_poly.type
_entity_poly.pdbx_seq_one_letter_code
_entity_poly.pdbx_strand_id
1 'polypeptide(L)'
;MIELLINLFPSLAEKFASYFGKIIFNVSKVEMKLDKPKEPDGEGGFNQGSYGNFTLEIINKKGVDVILEDIYCVAYCGETVLQNNICCNNRATYRKIAMRPTYDALSSLSIPPKGIISFDIGIRPNKDLSRCDKIALSYRIGTKRKEIAVYKQDGNIK
;
A
#
# COMPACT_ATOMS: atom_id res chain seq x y z
N MET A 1 35.18 0.76 -19.82
CA MET A 1 34.61 2.14 -19.83
C MET A 1 34.05 2.56 -18.46
N ILE A 2 33.35 1.70 -17.76
CA ILE A 2 32.81 1.99 -16.41
C ILE A 2 33.94 2.19 -15.38
N GLU A 3 34.99 1.37 -15.41
CA GLU A 3 36.15 1.50 -14.50
C GLU A 3 36.92 2.81 -14.68
N LEU A 4 36.96 3.36 -15.89
CA LEU A 4 37.62 4.64 -16.16
C LEU A 4 36.82 5.82 -15.61
N LEU A 5 35.49 5.75 -15.63
CA LEU A 5 34.59 6.75 -15.05
C LEU A 5 34.67 6.77 -13.51
N ILE A 6 34.81 5.60 -12.88
CA ILE A 6 34.93 5.45 -11.42
C ILE A 6 36.24 6.13 -10.92
N ASN A 7 37.32 6.00 -11.67
CA ASN A 7 38.62 6.58 -11.29
C ASN A 7 38.72 8.10 -11.53
N LEU A 8 37.95 8.65 -12.47
CA LEU A 8 37.95 10.08 -12.79
C LEU A 8 36.99 10.91 -11.92
N PHE A 9 35.90 10.29 -11.44
CA PHE A 9 34.88 10.99 -10.65
C PHE A 9 34.32 10.11 -9.52
N PRO A 10 35.04 9.94 -8.39
CA PRO A 10 34.60 9.12 -7.26
C PRO A 10 33.21 9.52 -6.74
N SER A 11 32.92 10.83 -6.70
CA SER A 11 31.62 11.35 -6.28
C SER A 11 30.47 10.98 -7.23
N LEU A 12 30.76 10.76 -8.50
CA LEU A 12 29.79 10.31 -9.49
C LEU A 12 29.50 8.83 -9.31
N ALA A 13 30.54 8.04 -9.05
CA ALA A 13 30.42 6.60 -8.77
C ALA A 13 29.57 6.35 -7.51
N GLU A 14 29.79 7.12 -6.44
CA GLU A 14 28.98 7.04 -5.23
C GLU A 14 27.51 7.41 -5.49
N LYS A 15 27.27 8.47 -6.29
CA LYS A 15 25.91 8.84 -6.70
C LYS A 15 25.25 7.73 -7.55
N PHE A 16 25.97 7.15 -8.51
CA PHE A 16 25.44 6.02 -9.29
C PHE A 16 25.16 4.82 -8.39
N ALA A 17 26.06 4.44 -7.50
CA ALA A 17 25.86 3.33 -6.56
C ALA A 17 24.66 3.55 -5.65
N SER A 18 24.35 4.81 -5.29
CA SER A 18 23.20 5.13 -4.46
C SER A 18 21.85 4.86 -5.12
N TYR A 19 21.79 4.86 -6.45
CA TYR A 19 20.58 4.49 -7.20
C TYR A 19 20.37 2.99 -7.31
N PHE A 20 21.41 2.17 -7.11
CA PHE A 20 21.31 0.73 -7.10
C PHE A 20 20.79 0.24 -5.75
N GLY A 21 19.94 -0.71 -5.78
CA GLY A 21 19.31 -1.29 -4.61
C GLY A 21 17.85 -1.61 -4.87
N LYS A 22 17.29 -2.42 -4.01
CA LYS A 22 15.90 -2.86 -4.09
C LYS A 22 15.05 -2.11 -3.08
N ILE A 23 13.80 -1.92 -3.44
CA ILE A 23 12.74 -1.64 -2.47
C ILE A 23 12.05 -2.97 -2.20
N ILE A 24 11.95 -3.35 -0.94
CA ILE A 24 11.32 -4.59 -0.51
C ILE A 24 10.03 -4.23 0.22
N PHE A 25 8.95 -4.91 -0.11
CA PHE A 25 7.66 -4.79 0.53
C PHE A 25 7.35 -6.09 1.26
N ASN A 26 7.10 -6.00 2.55
CA ASN A 26 6.62 -7.11 3.37
C ASN A 26 5.20 -6.80 3.84
N VAL A 27 4.28 -7.70 3.53
CA VAL A 27 2.89 -7.62 3.98
C VAL A 27 2.66 -8.68 5.04
N SER A 28 2.08 -8.28 6.17
CA SER A 28 1.80 -9.17 7.29
C SER A 28 0.51 -8.79 7.99
N LYS A 29 0.07 -9.62 8.93
CA LYS A 29 -1.12 -9.41 9.77
C LYS A 29 -2.36 -9.07 8.93
N VAL A 30 -2.55 -9.79 7.83
CA VAL A 30 -3.66 -9.57 6.90
C VAL A 30 -4.96 -10.09 7.50
N GLU A 31 -5.94 -9.21 7.62
CA GLU A 31 -7.31 -9.51 8.03
C GLU A 31 -8.25 -8.87 7.03
N MET A 32 -8.99 -9.68 6.28
CA MET A 32 -9.92 -9.19 5.25
C MET A 32 -11.30 -9.79 5.47
N LYS A 33 -12.30 -8.91 5.49
CA LYS A 33 -13.70 -9.27 5.39
C LYS A 33 -14.26 -8.64 4.12
N LEU A 34 -14.54 -9.46 3.13
CA LEU A 34 -15.00 -9.04 1.80
C LEU A 34 -16.42 -9.54 1.61
N ASP A 35 -17.37 -8.63 1.43
CA ASP A 35 -18.79 -8.93 1.42
C ASP A 35 -19.55 -7.94 0.53
N LYS A 36 -20.83 -8.15 0.38
CA LYS A 36 -21.75 -7.16 -0.20
C LYS A 36 -21.93 -5.99 0.76
N PRO A 37 -22.10 -4.77 0.24
CA PRO A 37 -22.56 -3.66 1.06
C PRO A 37 -23.89 -4.06 1.70
N LYS A 38 -24.01 -3.89 3.01
CA LYS A 38 -25.31 -4.07 3.67
C LYS A 38 -26.16 -2.84 3.41
N GLU A 39 -27.43 -3.05 3.08
CA GLU A 39 -28.40 -1.95 3.03
C GLU A 39 -28.54 -1.35 4.44
N PRO A 40 -28.74 -0.02 4.56
CA PRO A 40 -29.03 0.58 5.85
C PRO A 40 -30.28 -0.07 6.43
N ASP A 41 -30.14 -0.74 7.57
CA ASP A 41 -31.31 -1.07 8.36
C ASP A 41 -31.92 0.25 8.86
N GLY A 42 -33.20 0.44 8.75
CA GLY A 42 -33.89 1.68 9.10
C GLY A 42 -33.75 2.12 10.57
N GLU A 43 -32.92 1.45 11.36
CA GLU A 43 -32.71 1.65 12.78
C GLU A 43 -31.37 2.34 13.12
N GLY A 44 -30.64 2.87 12.12
CA GLY A 44 -29.39 3.62 12.34
C GLY A 44 -28.19 2.76 12.72
N GLY A 45 -28.24 1.46 12.50
CA GLY A 45 -27.12 0.55 12.67
C GLY A 45 -26.00 0.86 11.68
N PHE A 46 -24.76 0.90 12.18
CA PHE A 46 -23.58 1.04 11.33
C PHE A 46 -23.39 -0.25 10.53
N ASN A 47 -23.73 -0.19 9.25
CA ASN A 47 -23.44 -1.28 8.33
C ASN A 47 -21.94 -1.47 8.20
N GLN A 48 -21.40 -2.51 8.83
CA GLN A 48 -20.05 -2.97 8.59
C GLN A 48 -20.05 -3.68 7.22
N GLY A 49 -19.79 -2.91 6.17
CA GLY A 49 -19.45 -3.44 4.87
C GLY A 49 -18.09 -4.14 4.88
N SER A 50 -17.54 -4.37 3.71
CA SER A 50 -16.18 -4.90 3.57
C SER A 50 -15.16 -4.02 4.29
N TYR A 51 -14.20 -4.66 4.95
CA TYR A 51 -13.04 -3.99 5.51
C TYR A 51 -11.80 -4.85 5.36
N GLY A 52 -10.64 -4.24 5.37
CA GLY A 52 -9.36 -4.93 5.41
C GLY A 52 -8.37 -4.19 6.28
N ASN A 53 -7.53 -4.96 6.95
CA ASN A 53 -6.40 -4.47 7.71
C ASN A 53 -5.16 -5.29 7.35
N PHE A 54 -4.02 -4.63 7.25
CA PHE A 54 -2.73 -5.29 7.07
C PHE A 54 -1.60 -4.38 7.52
N THR A 55 -0.47 -4.99 7.88
CA THR A 55 0.77 -4.26 8.16
C THR A 55 1.63 -4.28 6.90
N LEU A 56 2.06 -3.09 6.46
CA LEU A 56 2.99 -2.89 5.36
C LEU A 56 4.32 -2.40 5.89
N GLU A 57 5.38 -3.19 5.70
CA GLU A 57 6.75 -2.79 5.94
C GLU A 57 7.45 -2.56 4.61
N ILE A 58 8.14 -1.44 4.48
CA ILE A 58 8.88 -1.07 3.28
C ILE A 58 10.34 -0.84 3.65
N ILE A 59 11.23 -1.56 2.98
CA ILE A 59 12.67 -1.49 3.17
C ILE A 59 13.29 -0.86 1.92
N ASN A 60 13.89 0.32 2.09
CA ASN A 60 14.63 0.98 1.03
C ASN A 60 16.12 0.61 1.14
N LYS A 61 16.59 -0.26 0.25
CA LYS A 61 18.03 -0.61 0.15
C LYS A 61 18.83 0.33 -0.73
N LYS A 62 18.20 1.35 -1.32
CA LYS A 62 18.88 2.39 -2.10
C LYS A 62 19.56 3.40 -1.17
N GLY A 63 20.59 4.07 -1.68
CA GLY A 63 21.27 5.18 -1.00
C GLY A 63 20.61 6.54 -1.19
N VAL A 64 19.38 6.59 -1.72
CA VAL A 64 18.58 7.80 -1.94
C VAL A 64 17.20 7.63 -1.38
N ASP A 65 16.52 8.75 -1.08
CA ASP A 65 15.10 8.73 -0.72
C ASP A 65 14.26 8.10 -1.83
N VAL A 66 13.25 7.33 -1.43
CA VAL A 66 12.23 6.81 -2.33
C VAL A 66 10.89 7.38 -1.94
N ILE A 67 10.22 7.99 -2.89
CA ILE A 67 8.88 8.55 -2.69
C ILE A 67 7.89 7.67 -3.41
N LEU A 68 6.93 7.13 -2.66
CA LEU A 68 5.74 6.48 -3.19
C LEU A 68 4.62 7.51 -3.22
N GLU A 69 3.94 7.60 -4.34
CA GLU A 69 2.81 8.53 -4.54
C GLU A 69 1.58 7.78 -5.02
N ASP A 70 0.43 8.42 -4.95
CA ASP A 70 -0.86 7.89 -5.42
C ASP A 70 -1.11 6.47 -4.89
N ILE A 71 -0.99 6.30 -3.57
CA ILE A 71 -1.15 5.02 -2.88
C ILE A 71 -2.64 4.75 -2.67
N TYR A 72 -3.12 3.62 -3.17
CA TYR A 72 -4.49 3.13 -2.94
C TYR A 72 -4.56 1.62 -3.15
N CYS A 73 -5.64 0.99 -2.70
CA CYS A 73 -5.88 -0.41 -3.00
C CYS A 73 -6.85 -0.59 -4.17
N VAL A 74 -6.71 -1.71 -4.85
CA VAL A 74 -7.57 -2.16 -5.95
C VAL A 74 -8.05 -3.58 -5.64
N ALA A 75 -9.35 -3.80 -5.79
CA ALA A 75 -9.97 -5.11 -5.62
C ALA A 75 -10.25 -5.75 -6.98
N TYR A 76 -9.92 -7.02 -7.10
CA TYR A 76 -10.04 -7.80 -8.32
C TYR A 76 -10.86 -9.07 -8.13
N CYS A 77 -11.49 -9.51 -9.22
CA CYS A 77 -11.95 -10.87 -9.42
C CYS A 77 -11.30 -11.40 -10.71
N GLY A 78 -10.31 -12.27 -10.61
CA GLY A 78 -9.42 -12.59 -11.72
C GLY A 78 -8.70 -11.35 -12.25
N GLU A 79 -8.90 -11.02 -13.52
CA GLU A 79 -8.37 -9.80 -14.15
C GLU A 79 -9.35 -8.61 -14.11
N THR A 80 -10.58 -8.83 -13.65
CA THR A 80 -11.60 -7.78 -13.60
C THR A 80 -11.44 -6.94 -12.34
N VAL A 81 -11.41 -5.62 -12.51
CA VAL A 81 -11.43 -4.67 -11.41
C VAL A 81 -12.84 -4.56 -10.84
N LEU A 82 -13.04 -4.93 -9.58
CA LEU A 82 -14.29 -4.76 -8.85
C LEU A 82 -14.40 -3.35 -8.25
N GLN A 83 -13.32 -2.88 -7.65
CA GLN A 83 -13.23 -1.52 -7.12
C GLN A 83 -11.80 -1.00 -7.24
N ASN A 84 -11.68 0.21 -7.77
CA ASN A 84 -10.43 0.98 -7.84
C ASN A 84 -10.41 2.09 -6.77
N ASN A 85 -9.24 2.68 -6.54
CA ASN A 85 -9.06 3.83 -5.64
C ASN A 85 -9.61 3.62 -4.22
N ILE A 86 -9.45 2.44 -3.66
CA ILE A 86 -9.81 2.20 -2.26
C ILE A 86 -8.76 2.89 -1.39
N CYS A 87 -9.20 3.88 -0.60
CA CYS A 87 -8.33 4.67 0.25
C CYS A 87 -7.61 3.80 1.28
N CYS A 88 -6.30 3.97 1.40
CA CYS A 88 -5.49 3.41 2.45
C CYS A 88 -5.46 4.39 3.63
N ASN A 89 -5.83 3.93 4.81
CA ASN A 89 -5.87 4.74 6.03
C ASN A 89 -4.77 4.28 7.00
N ASN A 90 -4.00 5.22 7.52
CA ASN A 90 -3.00 4.93 8.56
C ASN A 90 -3.72 4.73 9.90
N ARG A 91 -3.78 3.50 10.39
CA ARG A 91 -4.50 3.16 11.63
C ARG A 91 -3.87 3.76 12.88
N ALA A 92 -2.59 4.09 12.86
CA ALA A 92 -1.92 4.77 13.98
C ALA A 92 -2.42 6.21 14.21
N THR A 93 -3.08 6.81 13.21
CA THR A 93 -3.64 8.17 13.29
C THR A 93 -5.09 8.21 13.74
N TYR A 94 -5.56 7.15 14.41
CA TYR A 94 -6.95 7.07 14.90
C TYR A 94 -7.35 8.31 15.72
N ARG A 95 -8.45 8.91 15.32
CA ARG A 95 -9.10 10.02 16.03
C ARG A 95 -10.60 9.80 16.06
N LYS A 96 -11.25 10.28 17.09
CA LYS A 96 -12.70 10.32 17.16
C LYS A 96 -13.19 11.76 16.99
N ILE A 97 -13.81 12.05 15.85
CA ILE A 97 -14.38 13.36 15.53
C ILE A 97 -15.89 13.19 15.40
N ALA A 98 -16.66 13.97 16.18
CA ALA A 98 -18.12 13.92 16.19
C ALA A 98 -18.68 12.48 16.27
N MET A 99 -18.17 11.68 17.22
CA MET A 99 -18.53 10.28 17.45
C MET A 99 -18.13 9.30 16.32
N ARG A 100 -17.42 9.75 15.29
CA ARG A 100 -16.99 8.91 14.16
C ARG A 100 -15.48 8.63 14.21
N PRO A 101 -15.07 7.37 13.98
CA PRO A 101 -13.67 7.05 13.81
C PRO A 101 -13.13 7.72 12.54
N THR A 102 -12.01 8.40 12.67
CA THR A 102 -11.33 9.10 11.56
C THR A 102 -9.86 8.69 11.55
N TYR A 103 -9.31 8.56 10.36
CA TYR A 103 -7.90 8.22 10.12
C TYR A 103 -7.34 9.14 9.05
N ASP A 104 -6.04 9.37 9.07
CA ASP A 104 -5.38 10.07 7.98
C ASP A 104 -5.18 9.11 6.80
N ALA A 105 -5.49 9.61 5.62
CA ALA A 105 -5.25 8.87 4.38
C ALA A 105 -3.75 8.75 4.11
N LEU A 106 -3.31 7.55 3.74
CA LEU A 106 -1.95 7.27 3.33
C LEU A 106 -1.89 7.35 1.80
N SER A 107 -1.67 8.54 1.27
CA SER A 107 -1.61 8.78 -0.18
C SER A 107 -0.19 8.89 -0.73
N SER A 108 0.78 9.22 0.12
CA SER A 108 2.20 9.27 -0.23
C SER A 108 3.07 8.89 0.95
N LEU A 109 4.27 8.40 0.67
CA LEU A 109 5.28 8.00 1.66
C LEU A 109 6.66 8.38 1.17
N SER A 110 7.49 8.92 2.05
CA SER A 110 8.93 9.09 1.83
C SER A 110 9.68 8.07 2.67
N ILE A 111 10.55 7.28 2.03
CA ILE A 111 11.34 6.25 2.68
C ILE A 111 12.80 6.68 2.60
N PRO A 112 13.47 6.96 3.73
CA PRO A 112 14.84 7.45 3.73
C PRO A 112 15.82 6.44 3.16
N PRO A 113 17.02 6.88 2.76
CA PRO A 113 18.06 5.99 2.27
C PRO A 113 18.40 4.92 3.30
N LYS A 114 18.50 3.66 2.86
CA LYS A 114 18.78 2.51 3.75
C LYS A 114 17.80 2.38 4.92
N GLY A 115 16.62 3.00 4.79
CA GLY A 115 15.61 3.06 5.84
C GLY A 115 14.57 1.96 5.76
N ILE A 116 13.89 1.79 6.90
CA ILE A 116 12.74 0.89 7.05
C ILE A 116 11.60 1.71 7.63
N ILE A 117 10.42 1.60 7.04
CA ILE A 117 9.18 2.17 7.57
C ILE A 117 8.12 1.09 7.65
N SER A 118 7.23 1.21 8.62
CA SER A 118 6.13 0.27 8.81
C SER A 118 4.83 1.00 9.14
N PHE A 119 3.73 0.55 8.54
CA PHE A 119 2.39 1.11 8.76
C PHE A 119 1.36 0.02 8.94
N ASP A 120 0.46 0.24 9.89
CA ASP A 120 -0.78 -0.50 9.98
C ASP A 120 -1.83 0.20 9.13
N ILE A 121 -2.24 -0.45 8.05
CA ILE A 121 -3.14 0.10 7.04
C ILE A 121 -4.52 -0.51 7.20
N GLY A 122 -5.54 0.35 7.17
CA GLY A 122 -6.94 -0.04 7.08
C GLY A 122 -7.55 0.41 5.75
N ILE A 123 -8.37 -0.45 5.15
CA ILE A 123 -9.16 -0.14 3.96
C ILE A 123 -10.64 -0.38 4.22
N ARG A 124 -11.50 0.44 3.61
CA ARG A 124 -12.96 0.32 3.69
C ARG A 124 -13.57 0.41 2.31
N PRO A 125 -13.64 -0.71 1.59
CA PRO A 125 -14.32 -0.77 0.30
C PRO A 125 -15.83 -0.46 0.44
N ASN A 126 -16.42 0.09 -0.61
CA ASN A 126 -17.84 0.44 -0.65
C ASN A 126 -18.62 -0.24 -1.79
N LYS A 127 -17.95 -1.10 -2.55
CA LYS A 127 -18.55 -1.91 -3.61
C LYS A 127 -18.81 -3.33 -3.13
N ASP A 128 -19.56 -4.11 -3.93
CA ASP A 128 -19.73 -5.54 -3.70
C ASP A 128 -18.41 -6.27 -3.96
N LEU A 129 -17.78 -6.76 -2.91
CA LEU A 129 -16.54 -7.53 -2.96
C LEU A 129 -16.73 -9.00 -2.60
N SER A 130 -17.96 -9.51 -2.60
CA SER A 130 -18.25 -10.93 -2.33
C SER A 130 -17.55 -11.91 -3.28
N ARG A 131 -17.17 -11.45 -4.47
CA ARG A 131 -16.44 -12.22 -5.48
C ARG A 131 -14.97 -11.82 -5.61
N CYS A 132 -14.46 -10.99 -4.70
CA CYS A 132 -13.09 -10.54 -4.72
C CYS A 132 -12.14 -11.67 -4.35
N ASP A 133 -11.17 -11.94 -5.20
CA ASP A 133 -10.13 -12.96 -4.99
C ASP A 133 -8.75 -12.36 -4.71
N LYS A 134 -8.56 -11.07 -4.99
CA LYS A 134 -7.28 -10.38 -4.78
C LYS A 134 -7.50 -8.91 -4.42
N ILE A 135 -6.75 -8.43 -3.44
CA ILE A 135 -6.53 -7.00 -3.18
C ILE A 135 -5.07 -6.69 -3.46
N ALA A 136 -4.81 -5.66 -4.24
CA ALA A 136 -3.47 -5.17 -4.52
C ALA A 136 -3.32 -3.73 -4.00
N LEU A 137 -2.14 -3.42 -3.46
CA LEU A 137 -1.70 -2.06 -3.18
C LEU A 137 -1.07 -1.49 -4.45
N SER A 138 -1.65 -0.44 -4.98
CA SER A 138 -1.16 0.31 -6.15
C SER A 138 -0.43 1.56 -5.69
N TYR A 139 0.71 1.84 -6.27
CA TYR A 139 1.53 3.01 -5.96
C TYR A 139 2.33 3.45 -7.18
N ARG A 140 2.82 4.67 -7.16
CA ARG A 140 3.65 5.24 -8.21
C ARG A 140 5.03 5.62 -7.67
N ILE A 141 6.07 5.28 -8.41
CA ILE A 141 7.44 5.76 -8.20
C ILE A 141 7.84 6.53 -9.45
N GLY A 142 8.06 7.84 -9.33
CA GLY A 142 8.28 8.70 -10.49
C GLY A 142 7.09 8.62 -11.46
N THR A 143 7.33 8.18 -12.70
CA THR A 143 6.27 8.01 -13.72
C THR A 143 5.70 6.60 -13.78
N LYS A 144 6.26 5.64 -13.04
CA LYS A 144 5.88 4.22 -13.14
C LYS A 144 4.92 3.81 -12.03
N ARG A 145 3.76 3.30 -12.42
CA ARG A 145 2.81 2.66 -11.51
C ARG A 145 3.15 1.19 -11.33
N LYS A 146 3.04 0.72 -10.10
CA LYS A 146 3.29 -0.66 -9.72
C LYS A 146 2.22 -1.14 -8.74
N GLU A 147 2.08 -2.44 -8.63
CA GLU A 147 1.16 -3.09 -7.69
C GLU A 147 1.86 -4.23 -6.94
N ILE A 148 1.49 -4.42 -5.69
CA ILE A 148 1.82 -5.60 -4.89
C ILE A 148 0.54 -6.21 -4.35
N ALA A 149 0.42 -7.53 -4.38
CA ALA A 149 -0.71 -8.22 -3.77
C ALA A 149 -0.59 -8.13 -2.24
N VAL A 150 -1.65 -7.63 -1.58
CA VAL A 150 -1.76 -7.60 -0.12
C VAL A 150 -2.69 -8.70 0.40
N TYR A 151 -3.56 -9.22 -0.45
CA TYR A 151 -4.46 -10.33 -0.15
C TYR A 151 -4.73 -11.15 -1.40
N LYS A 152 -4.79 -12.49 -1.24
CA LYS A 152 -5.29 -13.45 -2.24
C LYS A 152 -6.14 -14.49 -1.53
N GLN A 153 -7.27 -14.85 -2.10
CA GLN A 153 -8.21 -15.81 -1.51
C GLN A 153 -7.60 -17.20 -1.35
N ASP A 154 -6.70 -17.62 -2.24
CA ASP A 154 -6.05 -18.94 -2.20
C ASP A 154 -4.81 -19.02 -1.29
N GLY A 155 -4.73 -18.15 -0.32
CA GLY A 155 -4.08 -18.37 0.98
C GLY A 155 -2.57 -18.52 1.02
N ASN A 156 -1.77 -18.19 0.02
CA ASN A 156 -0.31 -18.14 0.18
C ASN A 156 0.30 -16.98 -0.62
N ILE A 157 0.38 -15.84 0.04
CA ILE A 157 1.36 -14.82 -0.36
C ILE A 157 2.73 -15.32 0.14
N LYS A 158 3.52 -15.86 -0.78
CA LYS A 158 4.92 -16.18 -0.53
C LYS A 158 5.77 -14.94 -0.71
#